data_d0a903143f6704b5ef6fd377296c6faf
#
_entry.id   d0a903143f6704b5ef6fd377296c6faf
#
_cell.length_a   1.000
_cell.length_b   1.000
_cell.length_c   1.000
_cell.angle_alpha   90.00
_cell.angle_beta   90.00
_cell.angle_gamma   90.00
#
_symmetry.space_group_name_H-M   'P 1'
#
loop_
_entity.id
_entity.type
_entity.pdbx_description
1 polymer ?
#
loop_
_entity_poly.entity_id
_entity_poly.type
_entity_poly.pdbx_seq_one_letter_code
_entity_poly.pdbx_strand_id
1 'polypeptide(L)'
;MPSDLDLQIEQLKKCQPLSETQVKELCLKAREILIEEANVQHVDAPVTICGDIHGQFFDLMELFKHGGMCPDTNYLFMGDFVDRGFYSVETFLLLLALKVRYPDRITLIRGNHESRQITQVYGFYDECVRKYGSVNVWRYCCEVFDYLALGAVVDGRVFCVHGGLSPSITTLDQIRSIDRKQEVPHDGAMCDLLWSDPDDFPGWGVSPRGAGYLFGGNVVAQFVHTNDLDLIARAHQLVLEGYKLMFDQTIVTVWSAPNYCYRCGNVASILKLDDALNQKYETFDAAAQEAHGVPAKRPAPEYFL
;
A
#
# COMPACT_ATOMS: atom_id res chain seq x y z
N MET A 1 -3.69 -1.89 32.63
CA MET A 1 -2.72 -2.82 32.06
C MET A 1 -2.83 -2.68 30.54
N PRO A 2 -1.72 -2.72 29.77
CA PRO A 2 -1.82 -2.72 28.31
C PRO A 2 -2.67 -3.91 27.86
N SER A 3 -3.42 -3.75 26.76
CA SER A 3 -4.18 -4.84 26.16
C SER A 3 -3.20 -5.85 25.52
N ASP A 4 -3.68 -7.07 25.30
CA ASP A 4 -2.87 -8.09 24.59
C ASP A 4 -2.42 -7.60 23.20
N LEU A 5 -3.28 -6.83 22.53
CA LEU A 5 -2.95 -6.20 21.25
C LEU A 5 -1.87 -5.12 21.38
N ASP A 6 -1.85 -4.34 22.46
CA ASP A 6 -0.77 -3.36 22.71
C ASP A 6 0.58 -4.07 22.88
N LEU A 7 0.61 -5.23 23.56
CA LEU A 7 1.83 -6.04 23.70
C LEU A 7 2.29 -6.61 22.35
N GLN A 8 1.35 -7.06 21.50
CA GLN A 8 1.66 -7.54 20.16
C GLN A 8 2.24 -6.41 19.28
N ILE A 9 1.71 -5.19 19.36
CA ILE A 9 2.25 -4.02 18.65
C ILE A 9 3.69 -3.74 19.08
N GLU A 10 3.96 -3.74 20.39
CA GLU A 10 5.32 -3.50 20.92
C GLU A 10 6.30 -4.63 20.55
N GLN A 11 5.84 -5.87 20.44
CA GLN A 11 6.62 -7.00 19.91
C GLN A 11 6.95 -6.80 18.43
N LEU A 12 5.95 -6.47 17.62
CA LEU A 12 6.12 -6.23 16.19
C LEU A 12 7.01 -5.04 15.88
N LYS A 13 6.93 -3.95 16.65
CA LYS A 13 7.86 -2.80 16.53
C LYS A 13 9.33 -3.17 16.71
N LYS A 14 9.61 -4.25 17.42
CA LYS A 14 10.96 -4.82 17.56
C LYS A 14 11.35 -5.81 16.46
N CYS A 15 10.56 -5.89 15.39
CA CYS A 15 10.71 -6.87 14.32
C CYS A 15 10.68 -8.32 14.82
N GLN A 16 9.86 -8.60 15.84
CA GLN A 16 9.70 -9.93 16.42
C GLN A 16 8.36 -10.51 15.93
N PRO A 17 8.35 -11.67 15.24
CA PRO A 17 7.14 -12.25 14.71
C PRO A 17 6.19 -12.72 15.83
N LEU A 18 4.89 -12.59 15.57
CA LEU A 18 3.85 -13.18 16.42
C LEU A 18 3.77 -14.69 16.21
N SER A 19 3.23 -15.42 17.20
CA SER A 19 2.92 -16.85 17.02
C SER A 19 1.80 -17.04 15.95
N GLU A 20 1.74 -18.22 15.33
CA GLU A 20 0.72 -18.54 14.33
C GLU A 20 -0.71 -18.33 14.87
N THR A 21 -0.95 -18.67 16.15
CA THR A 21 -2.24 -18.46 16.81
C THR A 21 -2.57 -16.97 16.92
N GLN A 22 -1.62 -16.14 17.36
CA GLN A 22 -1.80 -14.69 17.45
C GLN A 22 -2.07 -14.07 16.07
N VAL A 23 -1.36 -14.53 15.03
CA VAL A 23 -1.59 -14.08 13.65
C VAL A 23 -3.01 -14.42 13.20
N LYS A 24 -3.48 -15.65 13.45
CA LYS A 24 -4.84 -16.06 13.13
C LYS A 24 -5.88 -15.17 13.79
N GLU A 25 -5.74 -14.93 15.08
CA GLU A 25 -6.67 -14.06 15.85
C GLU A 25 -6.65 -12.62 15.35
N LEU A 26 -5.46 -12.09 15.06
CA LEU A 26 -5.30 -10.74 14.51
C LEU A 26 -5.97 -10.61 13.13
N CYS A 27 -5.76 -11.57 12.25
CA CYS A 27 -6.38 -11.59 10.92
C CYS A 27 -7.90 -11.70 10.99
N LEU A 28 -8.45 -12.49 11.91
CA LEU A 28 -9.89 -12.58 12.12
C LEU A 28 -10.48 -11.24 12.57
N LYS A 29 -9.88 -10.58 13.57
CA LYS A 29 -10.31 -9.26 14.05
C LYS A 29 -10.21 -8.19 12.96
N ALA A 30 -9.13 -8.22 12.18
CA ALA A 30 -8.98 -7.30 11.05
C ALA A 30 -10.07 -7.49 9.99
N ARG A 31 -10.42 -8.74 9.67
CA ARG A 31 -11.51 -9.03 8.73
C ARG A 31 -12.85 -8.52 9.20
N GLU A 32 -13.16 -8.61 10.50
CA GLU A 32 -14.40 -8.06 11.09
C GLU A 32 -14.50 -6.55 10.86
N ILE A 33 -13.40 -5.81 10.93
CA ILE A 33 -13.35 -4.37 10.63
C ILE A 33 -13.47 -4.13 9.13
N LEU A 34 -12.65 -4.81 8.34
CA LEU A 34 -12.54 -4.56 6.91
C LEU A 34 -13.81 -4.96 6.13
N ILE A 35 -14.58 -5.93 6.60
CA ILE A 35 -15.84 -6.34 5.95
C ILE A 35 -16.88 -5.24 5.94
N GLU A 36 -16.86 -4.38 6.97
CA GLU A 36 -17.78 -3.25 7.10
C GLU A 36 -17.29 -2.00 6.34
N GLU A 37 -16.04 -2.00 5.91
CA GLU A 37 -15.46 -0.90 5.13
C GLU A 37 -15.95 -0.89 3.67
N ALA A 38 -16.15 0.31 3.12
CA ALA A 38 -16.51 0.49 1.71
C ALA A 38 -15.30 0.25 0.78
N ASN A 39 -15.55 0.00 -0.51
CA ASN A 39 -14.49 -0.11 -1.52
C ASN A 39 -13.68 1.19 -1.67
N VAL A 40 -14.32 2.34 -1.49
CA VAL A 40 -13.68 3.65 -1.43
C VAL A 40 -13.93 4.22 -0.05
N GLN A 41 -12.88 4.27 0.78
CA GLN A 41 -12.95 4.77 2.13
C GLN A 41 -13.02 6.30 2.16
N HIS A 42 -13.84 6.85 3.04
CA HIS A 42 -13.76 8.25 3.40
C HIS A 42 -12.67 8.45 4.46
N VAL A 43 -11.78 9.40 4.24
CA VAL A 43 -10.68 9.71 5.16
C VAL A 43 -10.70 11.21 5.43
N ASP A 44 -10.65 11.59 6.70
CA ASP A 44 -10.57 12.98 7.11
C ASP A 44 -9.12 13.46 7.12
N ALA A 45 -8.90 14.70 6.70
CA ALA A 45 -7.63 15.37 6.92
C ALA A 45 -7.56 15.88 8.38
N PRO A 46 -6.37 16.06 8.98
CA PRO A 46 -5.05 15.85 8.34
C PRO A 46 -4.70 14.36 8.26
N VAL A 47 -3.97 13.98 7.22
CA VAL A 47 -3.55 12.59 7.00
C VAL A 47 -2.20 12.52 6.30
N THR A 48 -1.41 11.51 6.62
CA THR A 48 -0.15 11.17 5.93
C THR A 48 -0.38 10.00 5.00
N ILE A 49 -0.12 10.20 3.70
CA ILE A 49 -0.31 9.22 2.64
C ILE A 49 1.05 8.59 2.30
N CYS A 50 1.09 7.26 2.30
CA CYS A 50 2.28 6.45 2.06
C CYS A 50 2.08 5.52 0.86
N GLY A 51 3.13 5.35 0.06
CA GLY A 51 3.18 4.39 -1.04
C GLY A 51 3.71 3.03 -0.61
N ASP A 52 4.32 2.31 -1.57
CA ASP A 52 4.83 0.95 -1.41
C ASP A 52 5.82 0.81 -0.26
N ILE A 53 5.72 -0.29 0.48
CA ILE A 53 6.62 -0.63 1.60
C ILE A 53 7.44 -1.89 1.31
N HIS A 54 6.82 -2.88 0.66
CA HIS A 54 7.47 -4.11 0.20
C HIS A 54 8.32 -4.84 1.24
N GLY A 55 7.80 -5.02 2.45
CA GLY A 55 8.50 -5.76 3.49
C GLY A 55 9.81 -5.15 3.97
N GLN A 56 10.09 -3.89 3.65
CA GLN A 56 11.24 -3.13 4.14
C GLN A 56 10.93 -2.57 5.54
N PHE A 57 10.86 -3.45 6.53
CA PHE A 57 10.37 -3.17 7.88
C PHE A 57 11.11 -2.00 8.56
N PHE A 58 12.44 -1.97 8.48
CA PHE A 58 13.22 -0.92 9.14
C PHE A 58 13.04 0.43 8.48
N ASP A 59 12.76 0.44 7.19
CA ASP A 59 12.39 1.64 6.44
C ASP A 59 10.97 2.11 6.77
N LEU A 60 10.04 1.19 7.07
CA LEU A 60 8.74 1.55 7.65
C LEU A 60 8.90 2.21 9.03
N MET A 61 9.81 1.70 9.87
CA MET A 61 10.09 2.33 11.15
C MET A 61 10.76 3.70 10.99
N GLU A 62 11.58 3.88 9.96
CA GLU A 62 12.14 5.20 9.60
C GLU A 62 11.04 6.15 9.11
N LEU A 63 10.12 5.67 8.27
CA LEU A 63 8.93 6.41 7.85
C LEU A 63 8.15 6.95 9.07
N PHE A 64 7.92 6.12 10.08
CA PHE A 64 7.23 6.55 11.30
C PHE A 64 8.01 7.58 12.13
N LYS A 65 9.34 7.62 12.06
CA LYS A 65 10.13 8.70 12.70
C LYS A 65 9.90 10.04 12.01
N HIS A 66 9.74 10.05 10.68
CA HIS A 66 9.45 11.26 9.91
C HIS A 66 7.98 11.68 9.97
N GLY A 67 7.08 10.72 9.88
CA GLY A 67 5.63 10.94 9.85
C GLY A 67 4.99 11.11 11.21
N GLY A 68 5.59 10.55 12.26
CA GLY A 68 4.97 10.35 13.58
C GLY A 68 4.34 8.97 13.72
N MET A 69 4.13 8.53 14.95
CA MET A 69 3.49 7.24 15.22
C MET A 69 1.97 7.33 15.21
N CYS A 70 1.31 6.25 14.81
CA CYS A 70 -0.10 6.04 15.09
C CYS A 70 -0.26 5.76 16.61
N PRO A 71 -1.27 6.35 17.33
CA PRO A 71 -2.42 7.08 16.82
C PRO A 71 -2.26 8.61 16.71
N ASP A 72 -1.09 9.17 17.05
CA ASP A 72 -0.91 10.63 17.05
C ASP A 72 -0.94 11.21 15.63
N THR A 73 -0.57 10.41 14.63
CA THR A 73 -0.64 10.73 13.21
C THR A 73 -1.64 9.80 12.52
N ASN A 74 -2.53 10.36 11.69
CA ASN A 74 -3.41 9.59 10.81
C ASN A 74 -2.66 9.17 9.55
N TYR A 75 -2.83 7.91 9.15
CA TYR A 75 -2.16 7.33 7.99
C TYR A 75 -3.12 6.75 6.97
N LEU A 76 -2.75 6.88 5.70
CA LEU A 76 -3.32 6.13 4.59
C LEU A 76 -2.17 5.46 3.83
N PHE A 77 -2.14 4.13 3.84
CA PHE A 77 -1.18 3.34 3.10
C PHE A 77 -1.81 2.80 1.82
N MET A 78 -1.16 3.05 0.69
CA MET A 78 -1.72 2.77 -0.64
C MET A 78 -1.40 1.38 -1.19
N GLY A 79 -1.09 0.41 -0.32
CA GLY A 79 -0.86 -0.97 -0.74
C GLY A 79 0.61 -1.33 -0.93
N ASP A 80 0.83 -2.56 -1.42
CA ASP A 80 2.13 -3.18 -1.60
C ASP A 80 2.97 -3.22 -0.31
N PHE A 81 2.38 -3.86 0.71
CA PHE A 81 3.01 -4.06 2.01
C PHE A 81 4.03 -5.17 2.01
N VAL A 82 3.83 -6.17 1.15
CA VAL A 82 4.53 -7.45 1.12
C VAL A 82 5.37 -7.62 -0.14
N ASP A 83 6.14 -8.70 -0.19
CA ASP A 83 7.04 -9.09 -1.26
C ASP A 83 8.32 -8.23 -1.37
N ARG A 84 9.30 -8.70 -2.08
CA ARG A 84 10.59 -8.06 -2.37
C ARG A 84 11.52 -7.91 -1.16
N GLY A 85 11.06 -7.30 -0.09
CA GLY A 85 11.81 -7.13 1.16
C GLY A 85 11.88 -8.41 2.00
N PHE A 86 12.65 -8.37 3.07
CA PHE A 86 12.94 -9.56 3.90
C PHE A 86 12.00 -9.74 5.10
N TYR A 87 11.16 -8.73 5.39
CA TYR A 87 10.32 -8.66 6.59
C TYR A 87 8.86 -8.34 6.26
N SER A 88 8.33 -8.98 5.21
CA SER A 88 6.93 -8.77 4.79
C SER A 88 5.93 -9.17 5.86
N VAL A 89 6.22 -10.24 6.61
CA VAL A 89 5.36 -10.72 7.70
C VAL A 89 5.24 -9.65 8.79
N GLU A 90 6.37 -9.18 9.33
CA GLU A 90 6.39 -8.19 10.41
C GLU A 90 5.82 -6.84 9.95
N THR A 91 6.12 -6.44 8.71
CA THR A 91 5.60 -5.21 8.11
C THR A 91 4.07 -5.23 8.02
N PHE A 92 3.51 -6.26 7.39
CA PHE A 92 2.07 -6.35 7.23
C PHE A 92 1.35 -6.54 8.56
N LEU A 93 1.86 -7.39 9.45
CA LEU A 93 1.23 -7.62 10.75
C LEU A 93 1.30 -6.39 11.66
N LEU A 94 2.36 -5.57 11.60
CA LEU A 94 2.41 -4.30 12.33
C LEU A 94 1.32 -3.34 11.85
N LEU A 95 1.21 -3.15 10.54
CA LEU A 95 0.16 -2.28 9.96
C LEU A 95 -1.24 -2.82 10.29
N LEU A 96 -1.44 -4.12 10.23
CA LEU A 96 -2.71 -4.77 10.56
C LEU A 96 -3.06 -4.63 12.05
N ALA A 97 -2.09 -4.79 12.94
CA ALA A 97 -2.27 -4.62 14.37
C ALA A 97 -2.62 -3.16 14.73
N LEU A 98 -1.98 -2.19 14.07
CA LEU A 98 -2.32 -0.78 14.20
C LEU A 98 -3.75 -0.50 13.68
N LYS A 99 -4.15 -1.11 12.56
CA LYS A 99 -5.51 -1.02 12.02
C LYS A 99 -6.55 -1.55 12.99
N VAL A 100 -6.32 -2.70 13.60
CA VAL A 100 -7.25 -3.29 14.59
C VAL A 100 -7.30 -2.45 15.86
N ARG A 101 -6.18 -1.89 16.28
CA ARG A 101 -6.08 -1.08 17.51
C ARG A 101 -6.66 0.32 17.35
N TYR A 102 -6.48 0.92 16.18
CA TYR A 102 -6.83 2.31 15.88
C TYR A 102 -7.54 2.41 14.52
N PRO A 103 -8.73 1.78 14.36
CA PRO A 103 -9.36 1.64 13.04
C PRO A 103 -9.68 2.97 12.35
N ASP A 104 -9.92 4.04 13.13
CA ASP A 104 -10.21 5.38 12.59
C ASP A 104 -8.96 6.21 12.31
N ARG A 105 -7.77 5.70 12.63
CA ARG A 105 -6.50 6.43 12.52
C ARG A 105 -5.62 5.93 11.38
N ILE A 106 -5.88 4.75 10.87
CA ILE A 106 -5.10 4.16 9.80
C ILE A 106 -6.02 3.49 8.78
N THR A 107 -5.83 3.85 7.51
CA THR A 107 -6.52 3.26 6.36
C THR A 107 -5.52 2.48 5.53
N LEU A 108 -5.87 1.24 5.22
CA LEU A 108 -5.07 0.36 4.36
C LEU A 108 -5.87 0.04 3.11
N ILE A 109 -5.34 0.38 1.94
CA ILE A 109 -5.93 -0.02 0.66
C ILE A 109 -5.09 -1.09 -0.01
N ARG A 110 -5.67 -1.85 -0.91
CA ARG A 110 -5.06 -3.00 -1.56
C ARG A 110 -4.12 -2.59 -2.67
N GLY A 111 -2.91 -3.15 -2.69
CA GLY A 111 -1.99 -3.12 -3.83
C GLY A 111 -2.06 -4.41 -4.65
N ASN A 112 -1.38 -4.45 -5.77
CA ASN A 112 -1.35 -5.63 -6.64
C ASN A 112 -0.55 -6.79 -6.03
N HIS A 113 0.36 -6.52 -5.10
CA HIS A 113 1.08 -7.56 -4.35
C HIS A 113 0.24 -8.19 -3.24
N GLU A 114 -0.86 -7.60 -2.83
CA GLU A 114 -1.79 -8.22 -1.88
C GLU A 114 -2.69 -9.23 -2.60
N SER A 115 -2.05 -10.27 -3.15
CA SER A 115 -2.69 -11.35 -3.90
C SER A 115 -1.97 -12.69 -3.71
N ARG A 116 -2.68 -13.80 -3.92
CA ARG A 116 -2.11 -15.14 -3.78
C ARG A 116 -1.05 -15.41 -4.84
N GLN A 117 -1.35 -15.06 -6.09
CA GLN A 117 -0.47 -15.34 -7.22
C GLN A 117 0.85 -14.56 -7.12
N ILE A 118 0.78 -13.26 -6.86
CA ILE A 118 1.97 -12.40 -6.80
C ILE A 118 2.84 -12.76 -5.60
N THR A 119 2.27 -13.04 -4.44
CA THR A 119 3.03 -13.39 -3.23
C THR A 119 3.75 -14.73 -3.33
N GLN A 120 3.30 -15.66 -4.18
CA GLN A 120 4.00 -16.92 -4.45
C GLN A 120 5.25 -16.74 -5.32
N VAL A 121 5.33 -15.64 -6.08
CA VAL A 121 6.46 -15.36 -6.96
C VAL A 121 7.50 -14.45 -6.29
N TYR A 122 7.05 -13.44 -5.53
CA TYR A 122 7.93 -12.34 -5.10
C TYR A 122 8.37 -12.37 -3.64
N GLY A 123 8.00 -13.42 -2.90
CA GLY A 123 8.70 -13.76 -1.67
C GLY A 123 7.87 -13.90 -0.40
N PHE A 124 6.67 -13.31 -0.30
CA PHE A 124 5.89 -13.37 0.94
C PHE A 124 5.46 -14.79 1.31
N TYR A 125 5.04 -15.60 0.34
CA TYR A 125 4.72 -17.02 0.56
C TYR A 125 5.90 -17.78 1.18
N ASP A 126 7.07 -17.67 0.55
CA ASP A 126 8.29 -18.35 1.02
C ASP A 126 8.72 -17.85 2.40
N GLU A 127 8.55 -16.55 2.67
CA GLU A 127 8.87 -15.96 3.98
C GLU A 127 7.97 -16.57 5.07
N CYS A 128 6.66 -16.68 4.83
CA CYS A 128 5.72 -17.31 5.76
C CYS A 128 6.08 -18.75 6.06
N VAL A 129 6.34 -19.55 5.01
CA VAL A 129 6.71 -20.96 5.17
C VAL A 129 8.03 -21.10 5.93
N ARG A 130 9.02 -20.28 5.63
CA ARG A 130 10.31 -20.29 6.32
C ARG A 130 10.21 -19.93 7.80
N LYS A 131 9.39 -18.92 8.14
CA LYS A 131 9.25 -18.41 9.52
C LYS A 131 8.38 -19.30 10.41
N TYR A 132 7.34 -19.92 9.84
CA TYR A 132 6.32 -20.67 10.61
C TYR A 132 6.32 -22.17 10.35
N GLY A 133 7.02 -22.65 9.34
CA GLY A 133 7.02 -24.07 8.97
C GLY A 133 5.69 -24.55 8.39
N SER A 134 4.75 -23.66 8.10
CA SER A 134 3.42 -23.96 7.56
C SER A 134 2.95 -22.86 6.60
N VAL A 135 1.94 -23.17 5.78
CA VAL A 135 1.30 -22.21 4.86
C VAL A 135 0.19 -21.38 5.53
N ASN A 136 -0.13 -21.66 6.78
CA ASN A 136 -1.33 -21.08 7.42
C ASN A 136 -1.25 -19.57 7.56
N VAL A 137 -0.11 -19.03 7.98
CA VAL A 137 0.07 -17.58 8.14
C VAL A 137 -0.14 -16.86 6.80
N TRP A 138 0.43 -17.38 5.72
CA TRP A 138 0.20 -16.85 4.38
C TRP A 138 -1.30 -16.90 4.00
N ARG A 139 -1.99 -18.00 4.28
CA ARG A 139 -3.44 -18.13 4.01
C ARG A 139 -4.25 -17.10 4.79
N TYR A 140 -3.97 -16.92 6.10
CA TYR A 140 -4.68 -15.94 6.92
C TYR A 140 -4.48 -14.52 6.39
N CYS A 141 -3.26 -14.17 5.99
CA CYS A 141 -2.97 -12.86 5.39
C CYS A 141 -3.69 -12.69 4.04
N CYS A 142 -3.66 -13.70 3.16
CA CYS A 142 -4.37 -13.64 1.87
C CYS A 142 -5.89 -13.48 2.04
N GLU A 143 -6.47 -14.09 3.05
CA GLU A 143 -7.88 -13.89 3.39
C GLU A 143 -8.17 -12.45 3.82
N VAL A 144 -7.23 -11.79 4.50
CA VAL A 144 -7.34 -10.35 4.83
C VAL A 144 -7.20 -9.49 3.57
N PHE A 145 -6.30 -9.83 2.66
CA PHE A 145 -6.10 -9.08 1.41
C PHE A 145 -7.40 -8.92 0.61
N ASP A 146 -8.23 -9.96 0.57
CA ASP A 146 -9.50 -9.93 -0.14
C ASP A 146 -10.47 -8.85 0.38
N TYR A 147 -10.33 -8.44 1.63
CA TYR A 147 -11.20 -7.45 2.28
C TYR A 147 -10.65 -6.03 2.30
N LEU A 148 -9.39 -5.83 1.89
CA LEU A 148 -8.81 -4.49 1.80
C LEU A 148 -9.59 -3.62 0.80
N ALA A 149 -9.80 -2.35 1.15
CA ALA A 149 -10.45 -1.38 0.28
C ALA A 149 -9.66 -1.18 -1.03
N LEU A 150 -10.33 -0.77 -2.09
CA LEU A 150 -9.72 -0.52 -3.41
C LEU A 150 -9.20 0.90 -3.56
N GLY A 151 -9.70 1.83 -2.76
CA GLY A 151 -9.29 3.22 -2.78
C GLY A 151 -9.80 3.98 -1.55
N ALA A 152 -9.45 5.25 -1.49
CA ALA A 152 -9.93 6.17 -0.47
C ALA A 152 -10.07 7.58 -1.05
N VAL A 153 -10.91 8.40 -0.44
CA VAL A 153 -11.04 9.82 -0.78
C VAL A 153 -10.85 10.64 0.48
N VAL A 154 -9.86 11.55 0.46
CA VAL A 154 -9.60 12.47 1.55
C VAL A 154 -10.43 13.73 1.36
N ASP A 155 -11.29 14.04 2.33
CA ASP A 155 -12.19 15.20 2.36
C ASP A 155 -12.95 15.47 1.04
N GLY A 156 -13.26 14.40 0.30
CA GLY A 156 -13.97 14.48 -0.97
C GLY A 156 -13.16 15.05 -2.15
N ARG A 157 -11.86 15.37 -1.97
CA ARG A 157 -11.05 16.11 -2.94
C ARG A 157 -9.80 15.37 -3.43
N VAL A 158 -9.24 14.46 -2.65
CA VAL A 158 -8.02 13.70 -3.02
C VAL A 158 -8.36 12.22 -3.11
N PHE A 159 -8.34 11.67 -4.31
CA PHE A 159 -8.56 10.24 -4.54
C PHE A 159 -7.25 9.47 -4.45
N CYS A 160 -7.22 8.46 -3.59
CA CYS A 160 -6.07 7.59 -3.37
C CYS A 160 -6.38 6.18 -3.92
N VAL A 161 -5.47 5.65 -4.73
CA VAL A 161 -5.56 4.33 -5.35
C VAL A 161 -4.15 3.78 -5.53
N HIS A 162 -3.97 2.45 -5.48
CA HIS A 162 -2.62 1.90 -5.59
C HIS A 162 -2.00 2.10 -6.99
N GLY A 163 -2.62 1.54 -8.02
CA GLY A 163 -2.14 1.62 -9.41
C GLY A 163 -2.63 2.87 -10.12
N GLY A 164 -3.86 2.89 -10.56
CA GLY A 164 -4.37 4.04 -11.29
C GLY A 164 -5.81 3.88 -11.78
N LEU A 165 -6.08 4.41 -12.95
CA LEU A 165 -7.41 4.48 -13.54
C LEU A 165 -7.73 3.28 -14.44
N SER A 166 -9.01 3.13 -14.77
CA SER A 166 -9.54 2.08 -15.64
C SER A 166 -10.39 2.68 -16.74
N PRO A 167 -10.30 2.20 -17.99
CA PRO A 167 -11.21 2.61 -19.06
C PRO A 167 -12.67 2.21 -18.79
N SER A 168 -12.90 1.27 -17.86
CA SER A 168 -14.24 0.84 -17.45
C SER A 168 -14.85 1.70 -16.36
N ILE A 169 -14.10 2.64 -15.79
CA ILE A 169 -14.51 3.46 -14.64
C ILE A 169 -14.36 4.93 -14.96
N THR A 170 -15.46 5.67 -14.85
CA THR A 170 -15.50 7.13 -14.99
C THR A 170 -15.86 7.83 -13.68
N THR A 171 -16.54 7.13 -12.76
CA THR A 171 -16.98 7.70 -11.47
C THR A 171 -16.52 6.84 -10.29
N LEU A 172 -16.34 7.49 -9.13
CA LEU A 172 -16.06 6.81 -7.87
C LEU A 172 -17.17 5.83 -7.46
N ASP A 173 -18.43 6.11 -7.82
CA ASP A 173 -19.55 5.22 -7.53
C ASP A 173 -19.43 3.86 -8.23
N GLN A 174 -18.85 3.83 -9.42
CA GLN A 174 -18.56 2.58 -10.11
C GLN A 174 -17.53 1.72 -9.35
N ILE A 175 -16.54 2.35 -8.70
CA ILE A 175 -15.59 1.64 -7.83
C ILE A 175 -16.31 1.08 -6.60
N ARG A 176 -17.25 1.85 -6.03
CA ARG A 176 -18.03 1.43 -4.84
C ARG A 176 -18.88 0.19 -5.10
N SER A 177 -19.25 -0.07 -6.34
CA SER A 177 -20.10 -1.21 -6.75
C SER A 177 -19.32 -2.48 -7.11
N ILE A 178 -17.98 -2.45 -7.14
CA ILE A 178 -17.15 -3.63 -7.42
C ILE A 178 -17.27 -4.67 -6.30
N ASP A 179 -17.36 -5.94 -6.65
CA ASP A 179 -17.15 -7.02 -5.70
C ASP A 179 -15.63 -7.17 -5.47
N ARG A 180 -15.14 -6.59 -4.36
CA ARG A 180 -13.71 -6.63 -4.02
C ARG A 180 -13.30 -7.90 -3.27
N LYS A 181 -14.26 -8.63 -2.67
CA LYS A 181 -14.00 -9.75 -1.76
C LYS A 181 -13.60 -11.01 -2.54
N GLN A 182 -12.50 -10.91 -3.28
CA GLN A 182 -12.00 -11.94 -4.17
C GLN A 182 -10.49 -11.79 -4.42
N GLU A 183 -9.90 -12.80 -5.04
CA GLU A 183 -8.56 -12.67 -5.63
C GLU A 183 -8.56 -11.59 -6.72
N VAL A 184 -7.42 -10.91 -6.91
CA VAL A 184 -7.29 -9.91 -7.97
C VAL A 184 -7.52 -10.57 -9.33
N PRO A 185 -8.53 -10.14 -10.10
CA PRO A 185 -8.76 -10.67 -11.44
C PRO A 185 -7.60 -10.36 -12.39
N HIS A 186 -7.47 -11.13 -13.48
CA HIS A 186 -6.45 -10.90 -14.50
C HIS A 186 -6.74 -9.70 -15.41
N ASP A 187 -7.99 -9.26 -15.47
CA ASP A 187 -8.45 -8.11 -16.24
C ASP A 187 -9.65 -7.44 -15.55
N GLY A 188 -10.12 -6.34 -16.13
CA GLY A 188 -11.29 -5.60 -15.66
C GLY A 188 -10.97 -4.51 -14.65
N ALA A 189 -11.99 -3.85 -14.17
CA ALA A 189 -11.89 -2.63 -13.36
C ALA A 189 -11.04 -2.80 -12.10
N MET A 190 -11.26 -3.87 -11.34
CA MET A 190 -10.49 -4.12 -10.12
C MET A 190 -9.00 -4.35 -10.42
N CYS A 191 -8.69 -5.11 -11.47
CA CYS A 191 -7.31 -5.30 -11.93
C CYS A 191 -6.68 -3.95 -12.31
N ASP A 192 -7.39 -3.14 -13.09
CA ASP A 192 -6.87 -1.86 -13.58
C ASP A 192 -6.54 -0.89 -12.45
N LEU A 193 -7.39 -0.80 -11.42
CA LEU A 193 -7.16 0.05 -10.26
C LEU A 193 -5.85 -0.31 -9.51
N LEU A 194 -5.43 -1.57 -9.55
CA LEU A 194 -4.24 -2.06 -8.87
C LEU A 194 -2.98 -2.07 -9.76
N TRP A 195 -3.13 -2.05 -11.09
CA TRP A 195 -2.02 -2.28 -12.03
C TRP A 195 -1.74 -1.14 -13.00
N SER A 196 -2.68 -0.21 -13.22
CA SER A 196 -2.52 0.85 -14.24
C SER A 196 -1.50 1.91 -13.81
N ASP A 197 -0.83 2.50 -14.81
CA ASP A 197 0.18 3.55 -14.64
C ASP A 197 -0.11 4.78 -15.50
N PRO A 198 0.15 6.01 -15.01
CA PRO A 198 0.14 7.20 -15.84
C PRO A 198 1.35 7.22 -16.79
N ASP A 199 1.15 7.73 -18.02
CA ASP A 199 2.23 7.89 -18.98
C ASP A 199 2.00 9.14 -19.85
N ASP A 200 3.07 9.69 -20.41
CA ASP A 200 3.05 10.96 -21.14
C ASP A 200 2.63 10.79 -22.61
N PHE A 201 1.38 10.40 -22.80
CA PHE A 201 0.70 10.38 -24.11
C PHE A 201 -0.83 10.57 -23.90
N PRO A 202 -1.59 10.96 -24.92
CA PRO A 202 -3.03 11.10 -24.78
C PRO A 202 -3.77 9.76 -24.85
N GLY A 203 -4.80 9.59 -24.01
CA GLY A 203 -5.70 8.44 -24.04
C GLY A 203 -5.20 7.24 -23.25
N TRP A 204 -5.58 6.06 -23.73
CA TRP A 204 -5.28 4.77 -23.10
C TRP A 204 -4.27 3.98 -23.93
N GLY A 205 -3.36 3.30 -23.25
CA GLY A 205 -2.39 2.41 -23.89
C GLY A 205 -2.33 1.05 -23.18
N VAL A 206 -1.73 0.08 -23.86
CA VAL A 206 -1.48 -1.25 -23.30
C VAL A 206 -0.34 -1.17 -22.29
N SER A 207 -0.56 -1.69 -21.09
CA SER A 207 0.49 -1.76 -20.08
C SER A 207 1.54 -2.83 -20.45
N PRO A 208 2.84 -2.51 -20.39
CA PRO A 208 3.90 -3.50 -20.57
C PRO A 208 3.98 -4.51 -19.41
N ARG A 209 3.27 -4.27 -18.31
CA ARG A 209 3.17 -5.19 -17.17
C ARG A 209 2.34 -6.44 -17.48
N GLY A 210 1.55 -6.44 -18.58
CA GLY A 210 0.62 -7.52 -18.90
C GLY A 210 -0.69 -7.47 -18.12
N ALA A 211 -0.91 -6.45 -17.30
CA ALA A 211 -2.13 -6.18 -16.55
C ALA A 211 -2.32 -4.67 -16.41
N GLY A 212 -3.57 -4.21 -16.35
CA GLY A 212 -3.89 -2.79 -16.30
C GLY A 212 -3.63 -2.07 -17.62
N TYR A 213 -3.66 -0.75 -17.56
CA TYR A 213 -3.48 0.15 -18.71
C TYR A 213 -2.48 1.26 -18.40
N LEU A 214 -1.93 1.85 -19.47
CA LEU A 214 -1.30 3.16 -19.41
C LEU A 214 -2.37 4.23 -19.70
N PHE A 215 -2.35 5.35 -18.98
CA PHE A 215 -3.33 6.42 -19.16
C PHE A 215 -2.67 7.80 -19.14
N GLY A 216 -3.11 8.66 -20.06
CA GLY A 216 -2.56 10.00 -20.27
C GLY A 216 -3.23 11.10 -19.47
N GLY A 217 -2.68 12.32 -19.59
CA GLY A 217 -3.15 13.49 -18.85
C GLY A 217 -4.60 13.90 -19.14
N ASN A 218 -5.08 13.68 -20.36
CA ASN A 218 -6.48 13.96 -20.72
C ASN A 218 -7.47 13.01 -19.99
N VAL A 219 -7.06 11.77 -19.75
CA VAL A 219 -7.84 10.79 -18.96
C VAL A 219 -7.90 11.24 -17.50
N VAL A 220 -6.76 11.64 -16.93
CA VAL A 220 -6.67 12.16 -15.55
C VAL A 220 -7.54 13.41 -15.41
N ALA A 221 -7.41 14.39 -16.31
CA ALA A 221 -8.19 15.62 -16.28
C ALA A 221 -9.71 15.36 -16.33
N GLN A 222 -10.14 14.43 -17.17
CA GLN A 222 -11.55 14.04 -17.27
C GLN A 222 -12.06 13.38 -15.98
N PHE A 223 -11.27 12.46 -15.40
CA PHE A 223 -11.65 11.77 -14.17
C PHE A 223 -11.73 12.72 -12.97
N VAL A 224 -10.73 13.59 -12.82
CA VAL A 224 -10.67 14.63 -11.76
C VAL A 224 -11.88 15.57 -11.89
N HIS A 225 -12.17 16.06 -13.10
CA HIS A 225 -13.32 16.94 -13.35
C HIS A 225 -14.66 16.24 -13.07
N THR A 226 -14.84 15.01 -13.56
CA THR A 226 -16.09 14.26 -13.41
C THR A 226 -16.42 13.97 -11.95
N ASN A 227 -15.41 13.76 -11.11
CA ASN A 227 -15.56 13.39 -9.69
C ASN A 227 -15.33 14.54 -8.71
N ASP A 228 -15.20 15.78 -9.18
CA ASP A 228 -14.94 16.98 -8.38
C ASP A 228 -13.71 16.85 -7.46
N LEU A 229 -12.64 16.30 -8.03
CA LEU A 229 -11.37 16.08 -7.32
C LEU A 229 -10.35 17.17 -7.65
N ASP A 230 -9.35 17.33 -6.77
CA ASP A 230 -8.18 18.18 -7.00
C ASP A 230 -6.94 17.37 -7.37
N LEU A 231 -6.83 16.15 -6.81
CA LEU A 231 -5.62 15.33 -6.92
C LEU A 231 -5.98 13.84 -6.94
N ILE A 232 -5.21 13.08 -7.72
CA ILE A 232 -5.10 11.63 -7.58
C ILE A 232 -3.75 11.33 -6.97
N ALA A 233 -3.72 10.67 -5.80
CA ALA A 233 -2.50 10.14 -5.19
C ALA A 233 -2.43 8.63 -5.43
N ARG A 234 -1.32 8.17 -5.98
CA ARG A 234 -1.11 6.76 -6.29
C ARG A 234 0.33 6.32 -5.96
N ALA A 235 0.63 5.05 -6.04
CA ALA A 235 1.90 4.44 -5.71
C ALA A 235 2.42 3.59 -6.89
N HIS A 236 2.83 2.34 -6.70
CA HIS A 236 3.03 1.30 -7.70
C HIS A 236 4.23 1.49 -8.65
N GLN A 237 4.72 2.69 -8.89
CA GLN A 237 5.91 2.94 -9.71
C GLN A 237 7.05 3.50 -8.86
N LEU A 238 8.22 2.88 -8.98
CA LEU A 238 9.44 3.42 -8.38
C LEU A 238 9.76 4.79 -9.00
N VAL A 239 9.92 5.78 -8.14
CA VAL A 239 10.41 7.11 -8.51
C VAL A 239 11.64 7.44 -7.67
N LEU A 240 12.73 7.85 -8.34
CA LEU A 240 14.03 8.00 -7.68
C LEU A 240 14.05 9.10 -6.62
N GLU A 241 13.26 10.13 -6.83
CA GLU A 241 13.13 11.28 -5.93
C GLU A 241 12.08 11.08 -4.82
N GLY A 242 11.46 9.89 -4.75
CA GLY A 242 10.45 9.55 -3.76
C GLY A 242 9.02 9.96 -4.13
N TYR A 243 8.82 10.97 -4.93
CA TYR A 243 7.52 11.36 -5.49
C TYR A 243 7.66 11.99 -6.87
N LYS A 244 6.58 11.93 -7.66
CA LYS A 244 6.53 12.53 -9.00
C LYS A 244 5.14 13.09 -9.28
N LEU A 245 5.07 14.39 -9.52
CA LEU A 245 3.87 15.07 -10.00
C LEU A 245 3.82 15.04 -11.53
N MET A 246 2.64 14.78 -12.09
CA MET A 246 2.39 14.78 -13.54
C MET A 246 1.09 15.54 -13.85
N PHE A 247 0.92 15.91 -15.12
CA PHE A 247 -0.31 16.47 -15.69
C PHE A 247 -0.83 17.68 -14.90
N ASP A 248 -0.07 18.77 -14.91
CA ASP A 248 -0.37 20.01 -14.17
C ASP A 248 -0.65 19.76 -12.67
N GLN A 249 0.07 18.80 -12.08
CA GLN A 249 -0.01 18.42 -10.66
C GLN A 249 -1.36 17.82 -10.24
N THR A 250 -2.13 17.25 -11.18
CA THR A 250 -3.39 16.57 -10.88
C THR A 250 -3.24 15.11 -10.48
N ILE A 251 -2.06 14.54 -10.67
CA ILE A 251 -1.71 13.19 -10.19
C ILE A 251 -0.31 13.18 -9.59
N VAL A 252 -0.13 12.46 -8.50
CA VAL A 252 1.16 12.25 -7.87
C VAL A 252 1.41 10.76 -7.61
N THR A 253 2.61 10.31 -7.97
CA THR A 253 3.14 9.02 -7.50
C THR A 253 3.93 9.26 -6.22
N VAL A 254 3.58 8.53 -5.15
CA VAL A 254 4.29 8.53 -3.86
C VAL A 254 4.93 7.17 -3.68
N TRP A 255 6.24 7.15 -3.43
CA TRP A 255 7.02 5.95 -3.21
C TRP A 255 7.66 5.96 -1.83
N SER A 256 7.38 4.97 -0.99
CA SER A 256 7.77 4.97 0.43
C SER A 256 8.76 3.87 0.83
N ALA A 257 9.36 3.16 -0.15
CA ALA A 257 10.42 2.17 0.07
C ALA A 257 11.77 2.72 -0.41
N PRO A 258 12.61 3.30 0.49
CA PRO A 258 13.91 3.86 0.11
C PRO A 258 14.88 2.75 -0.24
N ASN A 259 15.88 3.04 -1.09
CA ASN A 259 16.83 2.06 -1.60
C ASN A 259 16.14 0.73 -1.95
N TYR A 260 15.11 0.80 -2.81
CA TYR A 260 14.21 -0.31 -3.13
C TYR A 260 14.97 -1.58 -3.48
N CYS A 261 14.48 -2.71 -2.96
CA CYS A 261 15.15 -4.00 -3.04
C CYS A 261 16.59 -3.96 -2.53
N TYR A 262 16.92 -3.00 -1.65
CA TYR A 262 18.25 -2.77 -1.06
C TYR A 262 19.34 -2.46 -2.10
N ARG A 263 18.98 -1.98 -3.29
CA ARG A 263 19.91 -1.77 -4.42
C ARG A 263 19.60 -0.58 -5.34
N CYS A 264 18.37 -0.05 -5.36
CA CYS A 264 17.98 0.95 -6.35
C CYS A 264 18.51 2.35 -6.04
N GLY A 265 18.94 2.62 -4.80
CA GLY A 265 19.54 3.90 -4.41
C GLY A 265 18.57 5.09 -4.42
N ASN A 266 17.27 4.86 -4.54
CA ASN A 266 16.23 5.88 -4.50
C ASN A 266 15.99 6.38 -3.08
N VAL A 267 15.52 7.63 -2.95
CA VAL A 267 14.91 8.12 -1.71
C VAL A 267 13.43 7.72 -1.69
N ALA A 268 12.82 7.75 -0.51
CA ALA A 268 11.40 7.58 -0.31
C ALA A 268 10.73 8.89 0.03
N SER A 269 9.40 8.93 -0.04
CA SER A 269 8.62 10.07 0.41
C SER A 269 7.31 9.64 1.08
N ILE A 270 6.75 10.58 1.85
CA ILE A 270 5.38 10.58 2.33
C ILE A 270 4.72 11.90 1.93
N LEU A 271 3.42 11.86 1.64
CA LEU A 271 2.61 13.04 1.37
C LEU A 271 1.79 13.39 2.61
N LYS A 272 2.04 14.53 3.22
CA LYS A 272 1.26 15.07 4.33
C LYS A 272 0.23 16.06 3.79
N LEU A 273 -1.04 15.81 4.10
CA LEU A 273 -2.15 16.74 3.86
C LEU A 273 -2.55 17.37 5.21
N ASP A 274 -2.60 18.69 5.26
CA ASP A 274 -3.14 19.42 6.42
C ASP A 274 -4.67 19.58 6.33
N ASP A 275 -5.28 20.21 7.34
CA ASP A 275 -6.74 20.44 7.40
C ASP A 275 -7.29 21.25 6.22
N ALA A 276 -6.45 21.99 5.50
CA ALA A 276 -6.80 22.73 4.29
C ALA A 276 -6.41 22.00 3.00
N LEU A 277 -5.97 20.75 3.09
CA LEU A 277 -5.46 19.92 2.01
C LEU A 277 -4.21 20.46 1.33
N ASN A 278 -3.46 21.34 2.01
CA ASN A 278 -2.15 21.73 1.51
C ASN A 278 -1.20 20.53 1.51
N GLN A 279 -0.50 20.36 0.39
CA GLN A 279 0.38 19.21 0.16
C GLN A 279 1.80 19.53 0.64
N LYS A 280 2.35 18.66 1.47
CA LYS A 280 3.76 18.69 1.85
C LYS A 280 4.37 17.32 1.60
N TYR A 281 5.35 17.27 0.71
CA TYR A 281 6.15 16.06 0.46
C TYR A 281 7.36 16.05 1.38
N GLU A 282 7.53 14.99 2.12
CA GLU A 282 8.69 14.79 2.99
C GLU A 282 9.46 13.55 2.53
N THR A 283 10.72 13.76 2.16
CA THR A 283 11.59 12.69 1.68
C THR A 283 12.45 12.14 2.81
N PHE A 284 12.80 10.86 2.73
CA PHE A 284 13.67 10.20 3.70
C PHE A 284 14.52 9.12 3.05
N ASP A 285 15.68 8.87 3.66
CA ASP A 285 16.62 7.85 3.23
C ASP A 285 16.36 6.50 3.92
N ALA A 286 17.01 5.45 3.42
CA ALA A 286 16.94 4.13 4.01
C ALA A 286 17.50 4.12 5.44
N ALA A 287 16.91 3.31 6.30
CA ALA A 287 17.42 3.06 7.64
C ALA A 287 18.87 2.53 7.60
N ALA A 288 19.69 2.90 8.59
CA ALA A 288 21.08 2.47 8.64
C ALA A 288 21.20 0.93 8.67
N GLN A 289 21.95 0.36 7.73
CA GLN A 289 22.10 -1.09 7.57
C GLN A 289 22.87 -1.79 8.72
N GLU A 290 23.65 -1.06 9.50
CA GLU A 290 24.56 -1.63 10.49
C GLU A 290 23.87 -2.34 11.67
N ALA A 291 22.58 -2.13 11.90
CA ALA A 291 21.87 -2.69 13.04
C ALA A 291 21.20 -4.06 12.77
N HIS A 292 21.08 -4.51 11.53
CA HIS A 292 20.09 -5.56 11.20
C HIS A 292 20.56 -6.50 10.10
N GLY A 293 21.61 -7.27 10.33
CA GLY A 293 22.19 -8.24 9.40
C GLY A 293 21.39 -8.49 8.13
N VAL A 294 21.85 -7.99 6.99
CA VAL A 294 21.22 -8.25 5.69
C VAL A 294 21.24 -9.76 5.46
N PRO A 295 20.07 -10.44 5.34
CA PRO A 295 20.06 -11.85 4.99
C PRO A 295 20.79 -12.07 3.66
N ALA A 296 21.52 -13.18 3.55
CA ALA A 296 22.29 -13.52 2.34
C ALA A 296 21.42 -13.32 1.08
N LYS A 297 21.98 -12.57 0.12
CA LYS A 297 21.38 -12.19 -1.15
C LYS A 297 20.54 -13.31 -1.75
N ARG A 298 19.20 -13.16 -1.81
CA ARG A 298 18.39 -13.92 -2.76
C ARG A 298 18.62 -13.34 -4.16
N PRO A 299 18.83 -14.17 -5.19
CA PRO A 299 18.69 -13.70 -6.55
C PRO A 299 17.22 -13.28 -6.71
N ALA A 300 16.98 -11.99 -6.84
CA ALA A 300 15.67 -11.50 -7.26
C ALA A 300 15.46 -11.99 -8.71
N PRO A 301 14.29 -12.59 -9.03
CA PRO A 301 13.95 -12.79 -10.44
C PRO A 301 13.95 -11.42 -11.10
N GLU A 302 14.65 -11.31 -12.24
CA GLU A 302 14.86 -10.07 -13.01
C GLU A 302 13.59 -9.56 -13.72
N TYR A 303 12.41 -9.93 -13.27
CA TYR A 303 11.16 -9.60 -13.96
C TYR A 303 10.51 -8.38 -13.31
N PHE A 304 10.56 -7.28 -14.08
CA PHE A 304 9.79 -6.06 -14.00
C PHE A 304 10.06 -5.15 -12.78
N LEU A 305 10.90 -4.17 -13.04
CA LEU A 305 10.88 -2.86 -12.39
C LEU A 305 9.61 -2.11 -12.80
#